data_ff6f3a268065dedc3508c8e9edd6fb78
#
_entry.id   ff6f3a268065dedc3508c8e9edd6fb78
#
_cell.length_a   1.000
_cell.length_b   1.000
_cell.length_c   1.000
_cell.angle_alpha   90.00
_cell.angle_beta   90.00
_cell.angle_gamma   90.00
#
_symmetry.space_group_name_H-M   'P 1'
#
loop_
_entity.id
_entity.type
_entity.pdbx_description
1 polymer ?
#
loop_
_entity_poly.entity_id
_entity_poly.type
_entity_poly.pdbx_seq_one_letter_code
_entity_poly.pdbx_strand_id
1 'polypeptide(L)'
;MDFFTVRVNCGSAESEERFKNLIQDAVNSLHNREVQLTFQAAEGEMLEAVVIGRPDEDGGQDYPEQLIDLLSLGIAEYLIGVKEEELAARVMKRDYSFESRDEALQVQQMVNRMLAEDTETGSSREERRTLIQEALREYLQASSDLHLDGFALFRLKTYEDKLREIVDFAVDEYLLDKQYEEFIGLLQYFVYFQEPLTPLVHLMHKHGHEFAILNEQFTPVHVPASGGVVARIADQEMQMEDVIVSTLISLSPDKILIHTQDPDAQVITTISRIFGERVEICLLCPHCKLFHQEYRRLDQGR
;
A
#
# COMPACT_ATOMS: atom_id res chain seq x y z
N MET A 1 1.70 46.67 -9.03
CA MET A 1 0.95 45.71 -9.86
C MET A 1 1.01 44.38 -9.14
N ASP A 2 -0.13 43.74 -8.89
CA ASP A 2 -0.17 42.42 -8.26
C ASP A 2 0.31 41.42 -9.29
N PHE A 3 1.34 40.62 -8.95
CA PHE A 3 1.84 39.61 -9.88
C PHE A 3 0.94 38.36 -9.84
N PHE A 4 0.67 37.86 -8.64
CA PHE A 4 -0.13 36.64 -8.46
C PHE A 4 -1.01 36.74 -7.22
N THR A 5 -2.20 36.20 -7.36
CA THR A 5 -3.14 36.00 -6.24
C THR A 5 -3.48 34.53 -6.17
N VAL A 6 -3.20 33.87 -5.04
CA VAL A 6 -3.50 32.47 -4.79
C VAL A 6 -4.50 32.36 -3.68
N ARG A 7 -5.66 31.76 -3.94
CA ARG A 7 -6.73 31.48 -2.95
C ARG A 7 -6.82 30.01 -2.68
N VAL A 8 -6.89 29.65 -1.40
CA VAL A 8 -6.96 28.27 -0.94
C VAL A 8 -7.89 28.13 0.27
N ASN A 9 -8.64 27.05 0.30
CA ASN A 9 -9.33 26.63 1.54
C ASN A 9 -8.41 25.68 2.32
N CYS A 10 -7.91 26.13 3.46
CA CYS A 10 -6.94 25.35 4.24
C CYS A 10 -7.60 24.30 5.12
N GLY A 11 -8.87 24.47 5.51
CA GLY A 11 -9.61 23.53 6.35
C GLY A 11 -9.14 23.42 7.82
N SER A 12 -7.89 23.79 8.12
CA SER A 12 -7.32 23.79 9.47
C SER A 12 -6.22 24.85 9.63
N ALA A 13 -5.96 25.26 10.87
CA ALA A 13 -4.89 26.22 11.18
C ALA A 13 -3.49 25.67 10.83
N GLU A 14 -3.26 24.37 10.99
CA GLU A 14 -1.99 23.72 10.63
C GLU A 14 -1.76 23.74 9.11
N SER A 15 -2.79 23.42 8.36
CA SER A 15 -2.77 23.50 6.89
C SER A 15 -2.52 24.92 6.40
N GLU A 16 -3.12 25.92 7.06
CA GLU A 16 -2.93 27.34 6.77
C GLU A 16 -1.49 27.77 7.04
N GLU A 17 -0.93 27.40 8.19
CA GLU A 17 0.46 27.71 8.52
C GLU A 17 1.43 27.07 7.53
N ARG A 18 1.19 25.81 7.16
CA ARG A 18 2.02 25.11 6.18
C ARG A 18 1.98 25.77 4.81
N PHE A 19 0.79 26.19 4.35
CA PHE A 19 0.65 26.92 3.10
C PHE A 19 1.42 28.24 3.14
N LYS A 20 1.25 29.03 4.22
CA LYS A 20 1.97 30.30 4.40
C LYS A 20 3.49 30.12 4.34
N ASN A 21 4.00 29.11 5.05
CA ASN A 21 5.44 28.84 5.08
C ASN A 21 5.98 28.48 3.69
N LEU A 22 5.30 27.57 2.96
CA LEU A 22 5.74 27.16 1.62
C LEU A 22 5.74 28.31 0.62
N ILE A 23 4.72 29.16 0.61
CA ILE A 23 4.66 30.33 -0.26
C ILE A 23 5.71 31.40 0.16
N GLN A 24 5.89 31.61 1.47
CA GLN A 24 6.90 32.53 1.98
C GLN A 24 8.32 32.08 1.59
N ASP A 25 8.63 30.79 1.71
CA ASP A 25 9.91 30.22 1.33
C ASP A 25 10.16 30.35 -0.18
N ALA A 26 9.13 30.09 -0.99
CA ALA A 26 9.19 30.29 -2.44
C ALA A 26 9.54 31.74 -2.79
N VAL A 27 8.86 32.72 -2.18
CA VAL A 27 9.12 34.14 -2.42
C VAL A 27 10.47 34.58 -1.87
N ASN A 28 10.88 34.11 -0.68
CA ASN A 28 12.18 34.42 -0.08
C ASN A 28 13.36 33.88 -0.89
N SER A 29 13.15 32.78 -1.62
CA SER A 29 14.18 32.17 -2.50
C SER A 29 14.51 33.05 -3.70
N LEU A 30 13.62 33.98 -4.04
CA LEU A 30 13.93 35.07 -4.96
C LEU A 30 14.84 36.06 -4.23
N HIS A 31 16.07 36.16 -4.64
CA HIS A 31 17.06 37.09 -4.05
C HIS A 31 16.72 38.58 -4.30
N ASN A 32 15.50 38.88 -4.73
CA ASN A 32 15.02 40.20 -5.03
C ASN A 32 14.20 40.81 -3.90
N ARG A 33 14.63 41.95 -3.38
CA ARG A 33 14.03 42.64 -2.23
C ARG A 33 12.73 43.42 -2.56
N GLU A 34 12.30 43.42 -3.81
CA GLU A 34 11.13 44.19 -4.25
C GLU A 34 9.84 43.41 -4.33
N VAL A 35 9.89 42.08 -4.00
CA VAL A 35 8.68 41.25 -3.89
C VAL A 35 8.14 41.29 -2.48
N GLN A 36 6.87 41.66 -2.38
CA GLN A 36 6.13 41.66 -1.12
C GLN A 36 5.07 40.57 -1.17
N LEU A 37 4.99 39.78 -0.12
CA LEU A 37 3.97 38.77 0.06
C LEU A 37 3.05 39.23 1.22
N THR A 38 1.75 39.22 0.97
CA THR A 38 0.75 39.50 2.01
C THR A 38 -0.25 38.38 2.05
N PHE A 39 -0.71 38.06 3.27
CA PHE A 39 -1.76 37.07 3.49
C PHE A 39 -2.98 37.78 4.08
N GLN A 40 -4.15 37.49 3.54
CA GLN A 40 -5.41 38.05 4.03
C GLN A 40 -6.52 37.01 4.00
N ALA A 41 -7.51 37.18 4.87
CA ALA A 41 -8.71 36.35 4.83
C ALA A 41 -9.58 36.77 3.62
N ALA A 42 -10.02 35.81 2.84
CA ALA A 42 -10.98 36.01 1.75
C ALA A 42 -12.37 35.50 2.13
N GLU A 43 -13.37 35.69 1.28
CA GLU A 43 -14.72 35.21 1.52
C GLU A 43 -14.78 33.70 1.69
N GLY A 44 -15.57 33.20 2.65
CA GLY A 44 -15.86 31.77 2.81
C GLY A 44 -14.74 30.96 3.45
N GLU A 45 -14.02 31.50 4.43
CA GLU A 45 -12.92 30.84 5.16
C GLU A 45 -11.68 30.51 4.28
N MET A 46 -11.55 31.16 3.16
CA MET A 46 -10.38 31.04 2.30
C MET A 46 -9.24 31.94 2.76
N LEU A 47 -8.02 31.46 2.60
CA LEU A 47 -6.80 32.23 2.70
C LEU A 47 -6.41 32.74 1.32
N GLU A 48 -6.09 34.02 1.23
CA GLU A 48 -5.57 34.64 0.01
C GLU A 48 -4.10 35.06 0.24
N ALA A 49 -3.22 34.59 -0.62
CA ALA A 49 -1.84 35.00 -0.70
C ALA A 49 -1.68 35.94 -1.92
N VAL A 50 -1.30 37.19 -1.68
CA VAL A 50 -1.07 38.16 -2.73
C VAL A 50 0.43 38.44 -2.84
N VAL A 51 0.97 38.14 -3.99
CA VAL A 51 2.37 38.42 -4.33
C VAL A 51 2.44 39.69 -5.20
N ILE A 52 3.02 40.74 -4.64
CA ILE A 52 3.18 42.04 -5.28
C ILE A 52 4.64 42.23 -5.58
N GLY A 53 4.97 42.65 -6.79
CA GLY A 53 6.34 43.01 -7.13
C GLY A 53 6.39 44.25 -8.00
N ARG A 54 7.52 44.94 -7.97
CA ARG A 54 7.86 46.00 -8.94
C ARG A 54 8.86 45.42 -9.92
N PRO A 55 8.60 45.51 -11.24
CA PRO A 55 9.63 45.19 -12.21
C PRO A 55 10.80 46.15 -12.01
N ASP A 56 11.99 45.60 -11.75
CA ASP A 56 13.22 46.38 -11.77
C ASP A 56 13.34 47.13 -13.09
N GLU A 57 13.73 48.41 -13.05
CA GLU A 57 14.01 49.18 -14.25
C GLU A 57 15.20 48.60 -15.06
N ASP A 58 16.08 47.81 -14.40
CA ASP A 58 17.15 47.01 -15.00
C ASP A 58 16.75 45.55 -15.27
N GLY A 59 15.45 45.22 -15.22
CA GLY A 59 14.87 43.91 -15.16
C GLY A 59 15.39 42.91 -16.17
N GLY A 60 16.09 41.93 -15.69
CA GLY A 60 16.32 40.70 -16.43
C GLY A 60 14.99 40.08 -16.84
N GLN A 61 14.85 39.73 -18.10
CA GLN A 61 13.64 39.15 -18.71
C GLN A 61 13.13 37.85 -18.03
N ASP A 62 13.92 37.25 -17.12
CA ASP A 62 13.64 35.93 -16.51
C ASP A 62 12.92 35.99 -15.16
N TYR A 63 12.69 37.17 -14.59
CA TYR A 63 12.16 37.34 -13.25
C TYR A 63 10.73 36.77 -13.03
N PRO A 64 9.76 37.03 -13.94
CA PRO A 64 8.43 36.45 -13.81
C PRO A 64 8.44 34.93 -13.92
N GLU A 65 9.32 34.35 -14.75
CA GLU A 65 9.44 32.90 -14.92
C GLU A 65 10.00 32.23 -13.67
N GLN A 66 11.02 32.78 -13.02
CA GLN A 66 11.57 32.25 -11.75
C GLN A 66 10.54 32.29 -10.64
N LEU A 67 9.73 33.35 -10.55
CA LEU A 67 8.65 33.45 -9.58
C LEU A 67 7.59 32.37 -9.82
N ILE A 68 7.20 32.15 -11.08
CA ILE A 68 6.25 31.09 -11.45
C ILE A 68 6.79 29.72 -11.07
N ASP A 69 8.07 29.43 -11.34
CA ASP A 69 8.70 28.16 -11.01
C ASP A 69 8.69 27.91 -9.49
N LEU A 70 9.08 28.90 -8.69
CA LEU A 70 9.11 28.78 -7.23
C LEU A 70 7.72 28.67 -6.62
N LEU A 71 6.75 29.46 -7.09
CA LEU A 71 5.37 29.37 -6.63
C LEU A 71 4.75 28.01 -7.01
N SER A 72 4.98 27.55 -8.26
CA SER A 72 4.49 26.24 -8.71
C SER A 72 5.05 25.11 -7.85
N LEU A 73 6.32 25.15 -7.50
CA LEU A 73 6.96 24.19 -6.61
C LEU A 73 6.35 24.24 -5.20
N GLY A 74 6.25 25.42 -4.59
CA GLY A 74 5.70 25.58 -3.24
C GLY A 74 4.23 25.12 -3.15
N ILE A 75 3.43 25.43 -4.17
CA ILE A 75 2.02 25.02 -4.24
C ILE A 75 1.93 23.50 -4.47
N ALA A 76 2.79 22.92 -5.33
CA ALA A 76 2.81 21.47 -5.55
C ALA A 76 3.17 20.71 -4.26
N GLU A 77 4.16 21.18 -3.51
CA GLU A 77 4.51 20.62 -2.19
C GLU A 77 3.36 20.73 -1.18
N TYR A 78 2.59 21.82 -1.21
CA TYR A 78 1.40 21.95 -0.38
C TYR A 78 0.32 20.92 -0.77
N LEU A 79 0.03 20.78 -2.06
CA LEU A 79 -0.97 19.82 -2.54
C LEU A 79 -0.60 18.38 -2.16
N ILE A 80 0.65 17.97 -2.41
CA ILE A 80 1.16 16.64 -2.06
C ILE A 80 1.18 16.43 -0.54
N GLY A 81 1.64 17.41 0.22
CA GLY A 81 1.85 17.24 1.66
C GLY A 81 0.63 17.43 2.54
N VAL A 82 -0.44 18.05 2.00
CA VAL A 82 -1.61 18.45 2.81
C VAL A 82 -2.94 17.98 2.19
N LYS A 83 -3.07 18.05 0.87
CA LYS A 83 -4.35 17.81 0.19
C LYS A 83 -4.43 16.45 -0.50
N GLU A 84 -3.30 15.75 -0.67
CA GLU A 84 -3.24 14.52 -1.46
C GLU A 84 -4.17 13.43 -0.92
N GLU A 85 -4.18 13.21 0.39
CA GLU A 85 -5.07 12.22 1.02
C GLU A 85 -6.55 12.55 0.80
N GLU A 86 -6.92 13.84 0.88
CA GLU A 86 -8.30 14.29 0.62
C GLU A 86 -8.70 14.07 -0.85
N LEU A 87 -7.77 14.36 -1.78
CA LEU A 87 -7.99 14.16 -3.22
C LEU A 87 -8.14 12.68 -3.56
N ALA A 88 -7.27 11.82 -3.00
CA ALA A 88 -7.37 10.37 -3.16
C ALA A 88 -8.67 9.81 -2.56
N ALA A 89 -9.06 10.27 -1.36
CA ALA A 89 -10.34 9.89 -0.74
C ALA A 89 -11.55 10.29 -1.59
N ARG A 90 -11.46 11.40 -2.33
CA ARG A 90 -12.51 11.85 -3.25
C ARG A 90 -12.59 10.93 -4.47
N VAL A 91 -11.45 10.54 -5.05
CA VAL A 91 -11.38 9.54 -6.13
C VAL A 91 -12.00 8.23 -5.67
N MET A 92 -11.58 7.71 -4.52
CA MET A 92 -12.10 6.48 -3.94
C MET A 92 -13.62 6.51 -3.77
N LYS A 93 -14.18 7.58 -3.19
CA LYS A 93 -15.63 7.72 -2.96
C LYS A 93 -16.44 7.88 -4.25
N ARG A 94 -15.85 8.42 -5.30
CA ARG A 94 -16.51 8.60 -6.59
C ARG A 94 -16.55 7.29 -7.39
N ASP A 95 -15.45 6.55 -7.39
CA ASP A 95 -15.24 5.42 -8.29
C ASP A 95 -15.62 4.08 -7.64
N TYR A 96 -15.68 4.00 -6.29
CA TYR A 96 -15.98 2.78 -5.54
C TYR A 96 -17.15 2.93 -4.56
N SER A 97 -17.88 1.83 -4.42
CA SER A 97 -18.93 1.67 -3.41
C SER A 97 -18.54 0.56 -2.44
N PHE A 98 -18.48 0.86 -1.16
CA PHE A 98 -18.10 -0.08 -0.10
C PHE A 98 -19.35 -0.58 0.64
N GLU A 99 -19.34 -1.83 1.09
CA GLU A 99 -20.46 -2.45 1.81
C GLU A 99 -20.61 -1.89 3.23
N SER A 100 -19.49 -1.47 3.83
CA SER A 100 -19.47 -0.90 5.17
C SER A 100 -18.52 0.31 5.28
N ARG A 101 -18.72 1.09 6.35
CA ARG A 101 -17.82 2.20 6.68
C ARG A 101 -16.43 1.70 7.07
N ASP A 102 -16.36 0.54 7.72
CA ASP A 102 -15.10 -0.04 8.17
C ASP A 102 -14.25 -0.50 6.98
N GLU A 103 -14.88 -1.09 5.97
CA GLU A 103 -14.23 -1.43 4.70
C GLU A 103 -13.63 -0.20 4.02
N ALA A 104 -14.44 0.86 3.85
CA ALA A 104 -13.97 2.11 3.28
C ALA A 104 -12.80 2.72 4.05
N LEU A 105 -12.79 2.58 5.39
CA LEU A 105 -11.71 3.07 6.24
C LEU A 105 -10.42 2.26 6.05
N GLN A 106 -10.51 0.94 5.95
CA GLN A 106 -9.36 0.06 5.72
C GLN A 106 -8.70 0.36 4.37
N VAL A 107 -9.50 0.48 3.31
CA VAL A 107 -8.99 0.86 1.98
C VAL A 107 -8.35 2.26 2.02
N GLN A 108 -8.99 3.23 2.69
CA GLN A 108 -8.41 4.57 2.84
C GLN A 108 -7.06 4.55 3.56
N GLN A 109 -6.90 3.73 4.60
CA GLN A 109 -5.62 3.57 5.30
C GLN A 109 -4.55 2.95 4.39
N MET A 110 -4.93 2.00 3.54
CA MET A 110 -4.07 1.40 2.53
C MET A 110 -3.59 2.43 1.51
N VAL A 111 -4.53 3.21 0.95
CA VAL A 111 -4.23 4.32 0.03
C VAL A 111 -3.25 5.30 0.67
N ASN A 112 -3.51 5.75 1.90
CA ASN A 112 -2.65 6.71 2.60
C ASN A 112 -1.23 6.15 2.83
N ARG A 113 -1.12 4.86 3.13
CA ARG A 113 0.19 4.17 3.24
C ARG A 113 0.93 4.18 1.91
N MET A 114 0.26 3.83 0.82
CA MET A 114 0.86 3.80 -0.53
C MET A 114 1.28 5.19 -1.01
N LEU A 115 0.52 6.22 -0.65
CA LEU A 115 0.88 7.61 -0.95
C LEU A 115 2.14 8.06 -0.19
N ALA A 116 2.32 7.57 1.03
CA ALA A 116 3.46 7.92 1.90
C ALA A 116 4.74 7.12 1.56
N GLU A 117 4.59 5.87 1.13
CA GLU A 117 5.68 4.98 0.75
C GLU A 117 5.92 5.13 -0.75
N ASP A 118 7.15 5.44 -1.17
CA ASP A 118 7.56 5.36 -2.58
C ASP A 118 7.70 3.88 -2.99
N THR A 119 6.58 3.18 -3.09
CA THR A 119 6.55 1.78 -3.51
C THR A 119 6.68 1.66 -5.02
N GLU A 120 7.27 0.54 -5.49
CA GLU A 120 7.41 0.23 -6.93
C GLU A 120 6.06 0.10 -7.65
N THR A 121 4.96 0.01 -6.91
CA THR A 121 3.60 -0.18 -7.39
C THR A 121 2.82 1.12 -7.42
N GLY A 122 3.26 2.08 -8.22
CA GLY A 122 2.55 3.34 -8.37
C GLY A 122 3.48 4.47 -8.78
N SER A 123 2.90 5.64 -9.03
CA SER A 123 3.67 6.84 -9.32
C SER A 123 4.40 7.30 -8.07
N SER A 124 5.71 7.55 -8.17
CA SER A 124 6.50 8.09 -7.07
C SER A 124 5.99 9.46 -6.64
N ARG A 125 6.25 9.83 -5.37
CA ARG A 125 5.91 11.17 -4.87
C ARG A 125 6.51 12.28 -5.75
N GLU A 126 7.74 12.06 -6.22
CA GLU A 126 8.45 13.00 -7.10
C GLU A 126 7.75 13.15 -8.45
N GLU A 127 7.30 12.04 -9.05
CA GLU A 127 6.56 12.06 -10.30
C GLU A 127 5.23 12.81 -10.14
N ARG A 128 4.48 12.50 -9.07
CA ARG A 128 3.22 13.18 -8.77
C ARG A 128 3.39 14.67 -8.53
N ARG A 129 4.45 15.07 -7.80
CA ARG A 129 4.81 16.45 -7.59
C ARG A 129 5.11 17.16 -8.90
N THR A 130 5.89 16.54 -9.78
CA THR A 130 6.27 17.08 -11.07
C THR A 130 5.05 17.35 -11.94
N LEU A 131 4.11 16.40 -12.01
CA LEU A 131 2.85 16.59 -12.75
C LEU A 131 2.05 17.81 -12.27
N ILE A 132 1.96 18.00 -10.96
CA ILE A 132 1.27 19.16 -10.38
C ILE A 132 2.03 20.45 -10.71
N GLN A 133 3.34 20.43 -10.54
CA GLN A 133 4.20 21.60 -10.79
C GLN A 133 4.13 22.06 -12.25
N GLU A 134 4.18 21.14 -13.20
CA GLU A 134 4.06 21.45 -14.63
C GLU A 134 2.70 22.06 -14.97
N ALA A 135 1.62 21.49 -14.46
CA ALA A 135 0.27 22.01 -14.66
C ALA A 135 0.08 23.42 -14.05
N LEU A 136 0.65 23.64 -12.85
CA LEU A 136 0.65 24.95 -12.19
C LEU A 136 1.46 25.97 -12.98
N ARG A 137 2.63 25.58 -13.47
CA ARG A 137 3.48 26.45 -14.29
C ARG A 137 2.75 26.92 -15.56
N GLU A 138 2.15 25.99 -16.29
CA GLU A 138 1.36 26.32 -17.48
C GLU A 138 0.20 27.28 -17.14
N TYR A 139 -0.50 27.02 -16.04
CA TYR A 139 -1.63 27.86 -15.60
C TYR A 139 -1.17 29.27 -15.21
N LEU A 140 -0.11 29.40 -14.41
CA LEU A 140 0.39 30.68 -13.91
C LEU A 140 1.07 31.52 -15.02
N GLN A 141 1.53 30.93 -16.11
CA GLN A 141 1.96 31.66 -17.30
C GLN A 141 0.79 32.34 -18.01
N ALA A 142 -0.41 31.78 -17.90
CA ALA A 142 -1.60 32.30 -18.58
C ALA A 142 -2.50 33.16 -17.67
N SER A 143 -2.41 33.00 -16.34
CA SER A 143 -3.29 33.65 -15.37
C SER A 143 -2.54 34.07 -14.11
N SER A 144 -2.81 35.27 -13.63
CA SER A 144 -2.28 35.79 -12.36
C SER A 144 -3.18 35.49 -11.15
N ASP A 145 -4.34 34.87 -11.35
CA ASP A 145 -5.32 34.55 -10.31
C ASP A 145 -5.55 33.04 -10.27
N LEU A 146 -5.23 32.40 -9.15
CA LEU A 146 -5.34 30.96 -8.94
C LEU A 146 -6.26 30.66 -7.76
N HIS A 147 -7.37 29.98 -8.03
CA HIS A 147 -8.19 29.34 -7.01
C HIS A 147 -7.76 27.89 -6.89
N LEU A 148 -6.98 27.55 -5.84
CA LEU A 148 -6.25 26.27 -5.76
C LEU A 148 -7.17 25.04 -5.70
N ASP A 149 -8.25 25.09 -4.91
CA ASP A 149 -9.19 23.97 -4.83
C ASP A 149 -9.91 23.72 -6.17
N GLY A 150 -10.27 24.79 -6.88
CA GLY A 150 -10.83 24.71 -8.23
C GLY A 150 -9.84 24.19 -9.25
N PHE A 151 -8.59 24.65 -9.17
CA PHE A 151 -7.50 24.15 -10.02
C PHE A 151 -7.27 22.66 -9.80
N ALA A 152 -7.14 22.21 -8.54
CA ALA A 152 -6.96 20.81 -8.19
C ALA A 152 -8.09 19.92 -8.72
N LEU A 153 -9.32 20.42 -8.71
CA LEU A 153 -10.50 19.67 -9.16
C LEU A 153 -10.62 19.59 -10.70
N PHE A 154 -10.26 20.65 -11.43
CA PHE A 154 -10.59 20.75 -12.85
C PHE A 154 -9.39 20.69 -13.78
N ARG A 155 -8.18 20.94 -13.29
CA ARG A 155 -6.96 21.07 -14.13
C ARG A 155 -5.95 19.94 -13.92
N LEU A 156 -6.01 19.21 -12.80
CA LEU A 156 -5.04 18.16 -12.48
C LEU A 156 -5.49 16.76 -12.94
N LYS A 157 -6.00 16.63 -14.17
CA LYS A 157 -6.53 15.35 -14.67
C LYS A 157 -5.47 14.24 -14.69
N THR A 158 -4.28 14.53 -15.23
CA THR A 158 -3.20 13.53 -15.31
C THR A 158 -2.73 13.10 -13.93
N TYR A 159 -2.67 14.02 -12.97
CA TYR A 159 -2.38 13.70 -11.58
C TYR A 159 -3.51 12.90 -10.93
N GLU A 160 -4.77 13.24 -11.19
CA GLU A 160 -5.93 12.48 -10.70
C GLU A 160 -5.93 11.04 -11.24
N ASP A 161 -5.49 10.84 -12.50
CA ASP A 161 -5.33 9.49 -13.05
C ASP A 161 -4.27 8.69 -12.29
N LYS A 162 -3.18 9.33 -11.83
CA LYS A 162 -2.18 8.69 -10.96
C LYS A 162 -2.74 8.36 -9.56
N LEU A 163 -3.54 9.23 -8.98
CA LEU A 163 -4.24 8.90 -7.73
C LEU A 163 -5.21 7.73 -7.93
N ARG A 164 -5.90 7.66 -9.06
CA ARG A 164 -6.79 6.55 -9.39
C ARG A 164 -6.02 5.23 -9.48
N GLU A 165 -4.87 5.19 -10.15
CA GLU A 165 -4.01 3.99 -10.22
C GLU A 165 -3.66 3.48 -8.81
N ILE A 166 -3.32 4.38 -7.87
CA ILE A 166 -3.01 4.02 -6.48
C ILE A 166 -4.25 3.50 -5.74
N VAL A 167 -5.40 4.16 -5.93
CA VAL A 167 -6.67 3.73 -5.31
C VAL A 167 -7.11 2.38 -5.85
N ASP A 168 -7.03 2.16 -7.17
CA ASP A 168 -7.36 0.90 -7.82
C ASP A 168 -6.51 -0.24 -7.26
N PHE A 169 -5.19 -0.03 -7.14
CA PHE A 169 -4.29 -1.01 -6.57
C PHE A 169 -4.60 -1.32 -5.10
N ALA A 170 -4.89 -0.29 -4.29
CA ALA A 170 -5.25 -0.49 -2.89
C ALA A 170 -6.57 -1.26 -2.72
N VAL A 171 -7.55 -1.01 -3.59
CA VAL A 171 -8.81 -1.75 -3.61
C VAL A 171 -8.59 -3.21 -4.00
N ASP A 172 -7.81 -3.45 -5.04
CA ASP A 172 -7.49 -4.81 -5.50
C ASP A 172 -6.77 -5.61 -4.41
N GLU A 173 -5.77 -5.03 -3.74
CA GLU A 173 -5.06 -5.65 -2.63
C GLU A 173 -6.00 -5.96 -1.46
N TYR A 174 -6.87 -5.01 -1.08
CA TYR A 174 -7.88 -5.22 -0.05
C TYR A 174 -8.83 -6.39 -0.39
N LEU A 175 -9.30 -6.45 -1.66
CA LEU A 175 -10.20 -7.51 -2.09
C LEU A 175 -9.52 -8.89 -2.10
N LEU A 176 -8.24 -8.95 -2.48
CA LEU A 176 -7.46 -10.18 -2.40
C LEU A 176 -7.30 -10.67 -0.96
N ASP A 177 -6.95 -9.76 -0.05
CA ASP A 177 -6.86 -10.07 1.39
C ASP A 177 -8.20 -10.56 1.95
N LYS A 178 -9.30 -9.87 1.62
CA LYS A 178 -10.65 -10.25 2.05
C LYS A 178 -11.03 -11.64 1.53
N GLN A 179 -10.78 -11.92 0.26
CA GLN A 179 -11.03 -13.24 -0.33
C GLN A 179 -10.21 -14.34 0.33
N TYR A 180 -8.94 -14.05 0.64
CA TYR A 180 -8.08 -14.99 1.35
C TYR A 180 -8.62 -15.28 2.77
N GLU A 181 -9.03 -14.27 3.53
CA GLU A 181 -9.61 -14.45 4.87
C GLU A 181 -10.91 -15.24 4.82
N GLU A 182 -11.79 -14.96 3.87
CA GLU A 182 -13.01 -15.72 3.65
C GLU A 182 -12.73 -17.19 3.30
N PHE A 183 -11.73 -17.44 2.45
CA PHE A 183 -11.31 -18.80 2.09
C PHE A 183 -10.76 -19.56 3.30
N ILE A 184 -9.89 -18.94 4.12
CA ILE A 184 -9.41 -19.55 5.36
C ILE A 184 -10.57 -19.86 6.30
N GLY A 185 -11.55 -18.96 6.45
CA GLY A 185 -12.75 -19.18 7.23
C GLY A 185 -13.59 -20.37 6.76
N LEU A 186 -13.73 -20.54 5.44
CA LEU A 186 -14.39 -21.71 4.87
C LEU A 186 -13.66 -23.01 5.16
N LEU A 187 -12.32 -23.03 5.08
CA LEU A 187 -11.52 -24.20 5.40
C LEU A 187 -11.59 -24.55 6.89
N GLN A 188 -11.56 -23.54 7.78
CA GLN A 188 -11.76 -23.74 9.22
C GLN A 188 -13.11 -24.38 9.51
N TYR A 189 -14.18 -23.86 8.90
CA TYR A 189 -15.51 -24.42 9.05
C TYR A 189 -15.57 -25.87 8.58
N PHE A 190 -14.99 -26.18 7.42
CA PHE A 190 -14.93 -27.53 6.89
C PHE A 190 -14.18 -28.48 7.83
N VAL A 191 -12.98 -28.10 8.28
CA VAL A 191 -12.16 -28.92 9.22
C VAL A 191 -12.88 -29.13 10.56
N TYR A 192 -13.61 -28.13 11.04
CA TYR A 192 -14.34 -28.22 12.29
C TYR A 192 -15.43 -29.32 12.26
N PHE A 193 -16.16 -29.44 11.15
CA PHE A 193 -17.25 -30.44 11.01
C PHE A 193 -16.77 -31.79 10.48
N GLN A 194 -15.52 -31.88 10.03
CA GLN A 194 -14.98 -33.13 9.52
C GLN A 194 -14.57 -34.07 10.66
N GLU A 195 -15.09 -35.29 10.64
CA GLU A 195 -14.64 -36.32 11.59
C GLU A 195 -13.18 -36.72 11.31
N PRO A 196 -12.34 -36.86 12.37
CA PRO A 196 -10.96 -37.28 12.18
C PRO A 196 -10.86 -38.66 11.56
N LEU A 197 -10.06 -38.81 10.51
CA LEU A 197 -9.79 -40.08 9.84
C LEU A 197 -8.45 -40.70 10.29
N THR A 198 -7.52 -39.86 10.74
CA THR A 198 -6.20 -40.27 11.24
C THR A 198 -5.94 -39.67 12.61
N PRO A 199 -5.43 -40.44 13.60
CA PRO A 199 -5.26 -39.91 14.96
C PRO A 199 -4.14 -38.87 15.07
N LEU A 200 -3.03 -39.05 14.33
CA LEU A 200 -1.87 -38.14 14.38
C LEU A 200 -1.15 -38.08 13.04
N VAL A 201 -0.78 -36.90 12.67
CA VAL A 201 0.10 -36.62 11.53
C VAL A 201 1.30 -35.77 12.00
N HIS A 202 2.50 -36.17 11.61
CA HIS A 202 3.70 -35.38 11.76
C HIS A 202 3.98 -34.61 10.49
N LEU A 203 4.05 -33.28 10.58
CA LEU A 203 4.49 -32.40 9.49
C LEU A 203 5.92 -31.96 9.79
N MET A 204 6.88 -32.48 9.03
CA MET A 204 8.28 -32.12 9.16
C MET A 204 8.59 -30.97 8.20
N HIS A 205 8.85 -29.78 8.73
CA HIS A 205 9.29 -28.61 7.97
C HIS A 205 10.81 -28.63 7.81
N LYS A 206 11.25 -28.71 6.59
CA LYS A 206 12.65 -28.54 6.18
C LYS A 206 12.89 -27.08 5.86
N HIS A 207 14.14 -26.69 5.61
CA HIS A 207 14.46 -25.32 5.23
C HIS A 207 13.77 -24.93 3.91
N GLY A 208 13.28 -23.70 3.86
CA GLY A 208 12.55 -23.18 2.69
C GLY A 208 11.13 -23.76 2.57
N HIS A 209 10.78 -24.28 1.39
CA HIS A 209 9.43 -24.76 1.09
C HIS A 209 9.31 -26.30 1.10
N GLU A 210 10.31 -27.02 1.65
CA GLU A 210 10.25 -28.47 1.69
C GLU A 210 9.56 -28.99 2.95
N PHE A 211 8.56 -29.88 2.76
CA PHE A 211 7.81 -30.53 3.83
C PHE A 211 7.75 -32.04 3.60
N ALA A 212 7.64 -32.78 4.71
CA ALA A 212 7.30 -34.19 4.67
C ALA A 212 6.16 -34.48 5.62
N ILE A 213 5.13 -35.18 5.13
CA ILE A 213 3.97 -35.61 5.93
C ILE A 213 4.19 -37.07 6.30
N LEU A 214 4.21 -37.35 7.60
CA LEU A 214 4.48 -38.66 8.13
C LEU A 214 3.32 -39.10 9.04
N ASN A 215 3.07 -40.39 9.12
CA ASN A 215 2.10 -40.96 10.05
C ASN A 215 2.68 -41.10 11.48
N GLU A 216 1.91 -41.69 12.42
CA GLU A 216 2.32 -41.95 13.81
C GLU A 216 3.65 -42.73 13.94
N GLN A 217 3.98 -43.57 12.96
CA GLN A 217 5.19 -44.37 12.94
C GLN A 217 6.36 -43.70 12.23
N PHE A 218 6.23 -42.42 11.93
CA PHE A 218 7.20 -41.64 11.15
C PHE A 218 7.48 -42.21 9.75
N THR A 219 6.50 -42.90 9.15
CA THR A 219 6.57 -43.34 7.77
C THR A 219 5.88 -42.32 6.85
N PRO A 220 6.43 -42.05 5.65
CA PRO A 220 5.82 -41.08 4.70
C PRO A 220 4.38 -41.50 4.35
N VAL A 221 3.46 -40.57 4.46
CA VAL A 221 2.09 -40.76 4.01
C VAL A 221 2.06 -40.60 2.50
N HIS A 222 1.81 -41.72 1.78
CA HIS A 222 1.51 -41.64 0.36
C HIS A 222 0.06 -41.20 0.21
N VAL A 223 -0.15 -39.97 -0.19
CA VAL A 223 -1.47 -39.52 -0.63
C VAL A 223 -1.69 -40.16 -2.02
N PRO A 224 -2.70 -41.04 -2.17
CA PRO A 224 -3.05 -41.47 -3.51
C PRO A 224 -3.40 -40.24 -4.33
N ALA A 225 -2.87 -40.13 -5.52
CA ALA A 225 -3.27 -39.13 -6.51
C ALA A 225 -4.72 -39.39 -7.00
N SER A 226 -5.62 -39.70 -6.10
CA SER A 226 -7.04 -40.00 -6.34
C SER A 226 -7.92 -38.83 -5.99
N GLY A 227 -7.81 -37.86 -6.80
CA GLY A 227 -8.69 -36.73 -6.92
C GLY A 227 -8.31 -36.03 -8.20
N GLY A 228 -8.56 -36.70 -9.32
CA GLY A 228 -8.13 -36.35 -10.67
C GLY A 228 -8.64 -35.00 -11.21
N VAL A 229 -8.80 -33.99 -10.37
CA VAL A 229 -9.13 -32.61 -10.77
C VAL A 229 -7.99 -31.64 -10.45
N VAL A 230 -7.11 -31.95 -9.50
CA VAL A 230 -6.04 -31.01 -9.08
C VAL A 230 -4.73 -31.22 -9.83
N ALA A 231 -4.54 -32.35 -10.52
CA ALA A 231 -3.27 -32.69 -11.16
C ALA A 231 -3.10 -32.22 -12.61
N ARG A 232 -3.99 -31.42 -13.18
CA ARG A 232 -3.91 -31.01 -14.60
C ARG A 232 -4.36 -29.58 -14.91
N ILE A 233 -4.13 -28.64 -14.01
CA ILE A 233 -3.92 -27.26 -14.42
C ILE A 233 -2.42 -27.01 -14.26
N ALA A 234 -1.68 -27.73 -15.06
CA ALA A 234 -0.23 -27.64 -15.12
C ALA A 234 0.16 -26.51 -16.04
N ASP A 235 0.11 -25.26 -15.53
CA ASP A 235 0.90 -24.12 -16.02
C ASP A 235 0.90 -22.97 -15.01
N GLN A 236 0.36 -23.19 -13.81
CA GLN A 236 0.68 -22.36 -12.65
C GLN A 236 1.36 -23.25 -11.63
N GLU A 237 2.51 -22.85 -11.15
CA GLU A 237 3.16 -23.38 -9.95
C GLU A 237 2.13 -23.38 -8.84
N MET A 238 1.42 -24.50 -8.63
CA MET A 238 0.66 -24.71 -7.41
C MET A 238 1.67 -24.60 -6.30
N GLN A 239 1.56 -23.58 -5.49
CA GLN A 239 2.52 -23.37 -4.41
C GLN A 239 2.50 -24.65 -3.57
N MET A 240 3.66 -25.11 -3.16
CA MET A 240 3.83 -26.34 -2.33
C MET A 240 2.90 -26.31 -1.11
N GLU A 241 2.58 -25.12 -0.64
CA GLU A 241 1.67 -24.81 0.46
C GLU A 241 0.25 -25.33 0.22
N ASP A 242 -0.29 -25.14 -0.97
CA ASP A 242 -1.63 -25.62 -1.34
C ASP A 242 -1.71 -27.15 -1.33
N VAL A 243 -0.63 -27.81 -1.76
CA VAL A 243 -0.52 -29.27 -1.73
C VAL A 243 -0.51 -29.79 -0.29
N ILE A 244 0.20 -29.13 0.60
CA ILE A 244 0.29 -29.52 2.02
C ILE A 244 -1.07 -29.36 2.69
N VAL A 245 -1.69 -28.19 2.53
CA VAL A 245 -3.00 -27.88 3.12
C VAL A 245 -4.06 -28.86 2.60
N SER A 246 -4.15 -29.08 1.29
CA SER A 246 -5.10 -30.01 0.68
C SER A 246 -4.88 -31.47 1.14
N THR A 247 -3.61 -31.86 1.32
CA THR A 247 -3.25 -33.18 1.85
C THR A 247 -3.70 -33.34 3.29
N LEU A 248 -3.42 -32.37 4.16
CA LEU A 248 -3.84 -32.40 5.55
C LEU A 248 -5.36 -32.42 5.70
N ILE A 249 -6.08 -31.66 4.88
CA ILE A 249 -7.55 -31.66 4.83
C ILE A 249 -8.06 -33.08 4.42
N SER A 250 -7.42 -33.68 3.41
CA SER A 250 -7.80 -35.04 2.94
C SER A 250 -7.52 -36.13 3.97
N LEU A 251 -6.46 -36.01 4.75
CA LEU A 251 -6.11 -36.93 5.83
C LEU A 251 -6.98 -36.74 7.06
N SER A 252 -7.63 -35.60 7.23
CA SER A 252 -8.45 -35.24 8.38
C SER A 252 -7.85 -35.70 9.70
N PRO A 253 -6.69 -35.18 10.12
CA PRO A 253 -6.07 -35.63 11.36
C PRO A 253 -6.79 -35.08 12.59
N ASP A 254 -6.85 -35.91 13.66
CA ASP A 254 -7.26 -35.44 14.98
C ASP A 254 -6.22 -34.50 15.57
N LYS A 255 -4.94 -34.81 15.33
CA LYS A 255 -3.80 -34.00 15.78
C LYS A 255 -2.73 -33.86 14.70
N ILE A 256 -2.19 -32.67 14.58
CA ILE A 256 -1.05 -32.32 13.69
C ILE A 256 0.10 -31.88 14.58
N LEU A 257 1.22 -32.59 14.54
CA LEU A 257 2.44 -32.18 15.22
C LEU A 257 3.42 -31.62 14.18
N ILE A 258 3.57 -30.29 14.18
CA ILE A 258 4.46 -29.59 13.25
C ILE A 258 5.86 -29.51 13.84
N HIS A 259 6.81 -30.13 13.18
CA HIS A 259 8.23 -30.09 13.53
C HIS A 259 8.93 -29.01 12.70
N THR A 260 9.19 -27.85 13.29
CA THR A 260 9.79 -26.72 12.59
C THR A 260 10.81 -26.00 13.46
N GLN A 261 11.77 -25.33 12.80
CA GLN A 261 12.67 -24.33 13.43
C GLN A 261 12.20 -22.89 13.15
N ASP A 262 11.22 -22.74 12.27
CA ASP A 262 10.63 -21.46 11.90
C ASP A 262 9.11 -21.53 12.08
N PRO A 263 8.62 -21.27 13.31
CA PRO A 263 7.19 -21.33 13.62
C PRO A 263 6.39 -20.19 12.98
N ASP A 264 7.05 -19.10 12.58
CA ASP A 264 6.42 -17.92 12.01
C ASP A 264 6.35 -17.99 10.47
N ALA A 265 6.85 -19.08 9.86
CA ALA A 265 6.71 -19.30 8.42
C ALA A 265 5.23 -19.24 8.01
N GLN A 266 4.95 -18.57 6.88
CA GLN A 266 3.59 -18.31 6.40
C GLN A 266 2.74 -19.60 6.32
N VAL A 267 3.28 -20.68 5.77
CA VAL A 267 2.59 -21.97 5.67
C VAL A 267 2.24 -22.55 7.04
N ILE A 268 3.12 -22.44 8.04
CA ILE A 268 2.87 -22.91 9.41
C ILE A 268 1.73 -22.12 10.05
N THR A 269 1.76 -20.79 9.86
CA THR A 269 0.71 -19.89 10.34
C THR A 269 -0.63 -20.22 9.68
N THR A 270 -0.65 -20.43 8.36
CA THR A 270 -1.85 -20.81 7.61
C THR A 270 -2.43 -22.14 8.08
N ILE A 271 -1.59 -23.18 8.24
CA ILE A 271 -2.03 -24.48 8.77
C ILE A 271 -2.57 -24.34 10.20
N SER A 272 -1.87 -23.58 11.04
CA SER A 272 -2.32 -23.34 12.42
C SER A 272 -3.66 -22.60 12.48
N ARG A 273 -3.90 -21.68 11.57
CA ARG A 273 -5.19 -20.99 11.44
C ARG A 273 -6.30 -21.96 11.01
N ILE A 274 -6.07 -22.77 9.98
CA ILE A 274 -7.09 -23.68 9.42
C ILE A 274 -7.46 -24.78 10.42
N PHE A 275 -6.48 -25.41 11.05
CA PHE A 275 -6.70 -26.57 11.91
C PHE A 275 -6.86 -26.25 13.41
N GLY A 276 -6.54 -25.02 13.82
CA GLY A 276 -6.77 -24.50 15.17
C GLY A 276 -6.17 -25.38 16.27
N GLU A 277 -7.02 -25.85 17.19
CA GLU A 277 -6.61 -26.64 18.34
C GLU A 277 -6.02 -28.02 17.99
N ARG A 278 -6.18 -28.50 16.77
CA ARG A 278 -5.56 -29.73 16.30
C ARG A 278 -4.07 -29.63 16.07
N VAL A 279 -3.51 -28.40 16.04
CA VAL A 279 -2.09 -28.14 15.74
C VAL A 279 -1.28 -27.95 17.02
N GLU A 280 -0.17 -28.68 17.11
CA GLU A 280 0.89 -28.46 18.10
C GLU A 280 2.23 -28.23 17.39
N ILE A 281 3.01 -27.28 17.88
CA ILE A 281 4.34 -26.97 17.33
C ILE A 281 5.42 -27.60 18.20
N CYS A 282 6.28 -28.38 17.57
CA CYS A 282 7.46 -29.00 18.16
C CYS A 282 8.73 -28.30 17.65
N LEU A 283 9.38 -27.54 18.51
CA LEU A 283 10.63 -26.84 18.15
C LEU A 283 11.85 -27.76 18.23
N LEU A 284 11.83 -28.76 19.11
CA LEU A 284 12.97 -29.67 19.33
C LEU A 284 12.52 -30.97 19.96
N CYS A 285 12.63 -32.10 19.24
CA CYS A 285 12.49 -33.44 19.77
C CYS A 285 13.60 -34.36 19.21
N PRO A 286 13.76 -35.60 19.68
CA PRO A 286 14.77 -36.53 19.15
C PRO A 286 14.67 -36.73 17.63
N HIS A 287 13.43 -36.82 17.11
CA HIS A 287 13.19 -36.98 15.67
C HIS A 287 13.55 -35.73 14.86
N CYS A 288 13.22 -34.54 15.37
CA CYS A 288 13.63 -33.27 14.75
C CYS A 288 15.16 -33.19 14.65
N LYS A 289 15.87 -33.58 15.72
CA LYS A 289 17.31 -33.50 15.77
C LYS A 289 17.98 -34.40 14.72
N LEU A 290 17.48 -35.60 14.53
CA LEU A 290 17.97 -36.54 13.52
C LEU A 290 17.67 -36.03 12.12
N PHE A 291 16.45 -35.57 11.89
CA PHE A 291 15.98 -35.07 10.61
C PHE A 291 16.75 -33.82 10.14
N HIS A 292 16.98 -32.87 11.04
CA HIS A 292 17.74 -31.67 10.73
C HIS A 292 19.27 -31.92 10.64
N GLN A 293 19.80 -33.00 11.27
CA GLN A 293 21.22 -33.38 11.16
C GLN A 293 21.55 -34.10 9.85
N GLU A 294 20.67 -34.94 9.35
CA GLU A 294 20.84 -35.59 8.02
C GLU A 294 20.88 -34.56 6.91
N TYR A 295 20.06 -33.50 7.00
CA TYR A 295 20.03 -32.45 6.01
C TYR A 295 21.27 -31.58 5.99
N ARG A 296 21.83 -31.20 7.15
CA ARG A 296 23.09 -30.44 7.21
C ARG A 296 24.26 -31.18 6.56
N ARG A 297 24.22 -32.52 6.51
CA ARG A 297 25.25 -33.34 5.82
C ARG A 297 25.08 -33.35 4.31
N LEU A 298 23.88 -33.26 3.81
CA LEU A 298 23.59 -33.23 2.37
C LEU A 298 23.90 -31.85 1.76
N ASP A 299 23.70 -30.78 2.50
CA ASP A 299 23.97 -29.40 2.04
C ASP A 299 25.45 -29.04 2.04
N GLN A 300 26.28 -29.70 2.88
CA GLN A 300 27.74 -29.51 2.91
C GLN A 300 28.49 -30.35 1.88
N GLY A 301 27.79 -31.15 1.08
CA GLY A 301 28.31 -32.04 0.04
C GLY A 301 28.04 -31.59 -1.39
N ARG A 302 27.60 -30.35 -1.60
CA ARG A 302 27.44 -29.72 -2.91
C ARG A 302 28.38 -28.57 -3.14
#